data_55dc91ddf521c5013ebcbc9251980b74
#
_entry.id   55dc91ddf521c5013ebcbc9251980b74
#
_cell.length_a   1.000
_cell.length_b   1.000
_cell.length_c   1.000
_cell.angle_alpha   90.00
_cell.angle_beta   90.00
_cell.angle_gamma   90.00
#
_symmetry.space_group_name_H-M   'P 1'
#
loop_
_entity.id
_entity.type
_entity.pdbx_description
1 polymer ?
#
loop_
_entity_poly.entity_id
_entity_poly.type
_entity_poly.pdbx_seq_one_letter_code
_entity_poly.pdbx_strand_id
1 'polypeptide(L)'
;DREERPDVDAVYMNVCQALTGSGGWPLTVFMTPEKKPFFAGTYFPKTGRYGMTGLTELLGRISHLWHTEREKLLETGDKITAAICEEKQEGYGTPSKMLIKEAYRWLEKSFDATWGGFGSAPKFPTPHHLLFLMRFSRLENAPKGLQMAETTLKAMARGGIFDQIGGGFSRYSTDDKWLTPHFEKMLYDNAL
;
A
#
# COMPACT_ATOMS: atom_id res chain seq x y z
N ASP A 1 13.60 -7.54 3.23
CA ASP A 1 12.34 -8.24 2.91
C ASP A 1 11.24 -7.79 3.89
N ARG A 2 10.13 -7.29 3.35
CA ARG A 2 9.01 -6.77 4.18
C ARG A 2 8.30 -7.89 4.97
N GLU A 3 8.35 -9.10 4.51
CA GLU A 3 7.73 -10.24 5.19
C GLU A 3 8.55 -10.64 6.44
N GLU A 4 9.86 -10.45 6.40
CA GLU A 4 10.76 -10.71 7.52
C GLU A 4 10.95 -9.50 8.43
N ARG A 5 11.00 -8.29 7.83
CA ARG A 5 11.28 -7.03 8.53
C ARG A 5 10.27 -5.93 8.15
N PRO A 6 9.00 -6.11 8.48
CA PRO A 6 7.95 -5.12 8.20
C PRO A 6 8.18 -3.78 8.91
N ASP A 7 8.88 -3.79 10.04
CA ASP A 7 9.30 -2.59 10.77
C ASP A 7 10.23 -1.69 9.95
N VAL A 8 11.22 -2.29 9.28
CA VAL A 8 12.16 -1.59 8.40
C VAL A 8 11.44 -1.10 7.13
N ASP A 9 10.61 -1.96 6.53
CA ASP A 9 9.83 -1.62 5.34
C ASP A 9 8.92 -0.41 5.61
N ALA A 10 8.19 -0.41 6.73
CA ALA A 10 7.30 0.68 7.10
C ALA A 10 8.02 2.02 7.23
N VAL A 11 9.20 2.04 7.84
CA VAL A 11 10.01 3.28 7.99
C VAL A 11 10.37 3.86 6.62
N TYR A 12 10.93 3.05 5.72
CA TYR A 12 11.37 3.54 4.41
C TYR A 12 10.23 3.72 3.41
N MET A 13 9.10 3.03 3.60
CA MET A 13 7.86 3.31 2.86
C MET A 13 7.32 4.70 3.21
N ASN A 14 7.30 5.07 4.50
CA ASN A 14 6.92 6.43 4.93
C ASN A 14 7.84 7.49 4.29
N VAL A 15 9.16 7.23 4.22
CA VAL A 15 10.10 8.09 3.49
C VAL A 15 9.68 8.28 2.04
N CYS A 16 9.38 7.17 1.35
CA CYS A 16 8.99 7.21 -0.05
C CYS A 16 7.70 8.01 -0.25
N GLN A 17 6.70 7.77 0.59
CA GLN A 17 5.43 8.50 0.55
C GLN A 17 5.59 9.99 0.84
N ALA A 18 6.40 10.36 1.81
CA ALA A 18 6.67 11.76 2.14
C ALA A 18 7.38 12.50 1.00
N LEU A 19 8.30 11.84 0.28
CA LEU A 19 9.07 12.45 -0.79
C LEU A 19 8.33 12.48 -2.15
N THR A 20 7.53 11.45 -2.44
CA THR A 20 6.94 11.26 -3.76
C THR A 20 5.41 11.38 -3.79
N GLY A 21 4.76 11.48 -2.63
CA GLY A 21 3.29 11.45 -2.50
C GLY A 21 2.68 10.07 -2.68
N SER A 22 3.47 9.04 -2.99
CA SER A 22 3.01 7.66 -3.19
C SER A 22 4.05 6.65 -2.70
N GLY A 23 3.63 5.41 -2.49
CA GLY A 23 4.50 4.31 -2.11
C GLY A 23 4.16 3.04 -2.88
N GLY A 24 5.05 2.06 -2.82
CA GLY A 24 4.84 0.77 -3.48
C GLY A 24 6.13 -0.04 -3.58
N TRP A 25 6.00 -1.25 -4.06
CA TRP A 25 7.14 -2.13 -4.30
C TRP A 25 7.32 -2.38 -5.81
N PRO A 26 8.56 -2.53 -6.26
CA PRO A 26 9.80 -2.50 -5.49
C PRO A 26 10.04 -1.12 -4.86
N LEU A 27 10.54 -1.09 -3.63
CA LEU A 27 10.92 0.14 -2.95
C LEU A 27 12.41 0.37 -3.11
N THR A 28 12.78 1.54 -3.63
CA THR A 28 14.17 1.96 -3.84
C THR A 28 14.47 3.16 -2.96
N VAL A 29 15.47 3.03 -2.09
CA VAL A 29 15.89 4.12 -1.19
C VAL A 29 17.40 4.28 -1.24
N PHE A 30 17.89 5.50 -1.41
CA PHE A 30 19.28 5.85 -1.25
C PHE A 30 19.49 6.55 0.07
N MET A 31 20.47 6.09 0.82
CA MET A 31 20.73 6.57 2.18
C MET A 31 22.23 6.76 2.43
N THR A 32 22.55 7.55 3.43
CA THR A 32 23.92 7.70 3.93
C THR A 32 24.37 6.41 4.64
N PRO A 33 25.70 6.26 4.94
CA PRO A 33 26.19 5.14 5.75
C PRO A 33 25.53 5.06 7.13
N GLU A 34 25.05 6.18 7.66
CA GLU A 34 24.31 6.30 8.92
C GLU A 34 22.81 5.96 8.77
N LYS A 35 22.41 5.41 7.59
CA LYS A 35 21.04 4.99 7.26
C LYS A 35 20.01 6.14 7.18
N LYS A 36 20.48 7.37 6.94
CA LYS A 36 19.60 8.53 6.73
C LYS A 36 19.24 8.62 5.25
N PRO A 37 17.94 8.53 4.89
CA PRO A 37 17.50 8.53 3.49
C PRO A 37 17.58 9.94 2.90
N PHE A 38 18.13 10.07 1.70
CA PHE A 38 18.17 11.33 0.95
C PHE A 38 17.44 11.28 -0.39
N PHE A 39 17.04 10.09 -0.83
CA PHE A 39 16.23 9.88 -2.03
C PHE A 39 15.43 8.59 -1.90
N ALA A 40 14.19 8.60 -2.41
CA ALA A 40 13.36 7.41 -2.51
C ALA A 40 12.50 7.42 -3.77
N GLY A 41 12.07 6.24 -4.18
CA GLY A 41 11.15 6.00 -5.27
C GLY A 41 10.75 4.53 -5.30
N THR A 42 9.92 4.16 -6.26
CA THR A 42 9.47 2.78 -6.41
C THR A 42 10.26 2.08 -7.51
N TYR A 43 9.66 1.80 -8.62
CA TYR A 43 10.28 1.10 -9.73
C TYR A 43 11.07 2.04 -10.65
N PHE A 44 12.29 1.64 -11.01
CA PHE A 44 13.11 2.27 -12.04
C PHE A 44 13.46 1.23 -13.10
N PRO A 45 13.16 1.45 -14.40
CA PRO A 45 13.64 0.57 -15.47
C PRO A 45 15.17 0.64 -15.58
N LYS A 46 15.82 -0.35 -16.17
CA LYS A 46 17.27 -0.36 -16.35
C LYS A 46 17.77 0.89 -17.07
N THR A 47 17.11 1.24 -18.17
CA THR A 47 17.34 2.46 -18.98
C THR A 47 16.06 3.26 -19.05
N GLY A 48 16.16 4.59 -19.21
CA GLY A 48 15.00 5.48 -19.28
C GLY A 48 14.05 5.07 -20.40
N ARG A 49 12.74 5.01 -20.09
CA ARG A 49 11.67 4.73 -21.06
C ARG A 49 10.31 5.24 -20.54
N TYR A 50 9.43 5.57 -21.47
CA TYR A 50 8.07 6.06 -21.15
C TYR A 50 8.05 7.25 -20.17
N GLY A 51 9.02 8.15 -20.27
CA GLY A 51 9.14 9.31 -19.37
C GLY A 51 9.72 8.99 -17.98
N MET A 52 10.05 7.72 -17.69
CA MET A 52 10.69 7.32 -16.44
C MET A 52 12.20 7.36 -16.55
N THR A 53 12.86 7.86 -15.51
CA THR A 53 14.33 7.83 -15.39
C THR A 53 14.81 6.39 -15.26
N GLY A 54 15.89 6.04 -15.96
CA GLY A 54 16.51 4.71 -15.82
C GLY A 54 17.35 4.59 -14.55
N LEU A 55 17.40 3.38 -13.98
CA LEU A 55 18.21 3.11 -12.79
C LEU A 55 19.71 3.41 -13.03
N THR A 56 20.23 3.06 -14.21
CA THR A 56 21.63 3.34 -14.56
C THR A 56 21.94 4.84 -14.56
N GLU A 57 21.02 5.64 -15.09
CA GLU A 57 21.16 7.11 -15.11
C GLU A 57 21.04 7.69 -13.70
N LEU A 58 20.10 7.18 -12.90
CA LEU A 58 19.91 7.59 -11.51
C LEU A 58 21.16 7.30 -10.67
N LEU A 59 21.73 6.10 -10.79
CA LEU A 59 22.96 5.72 -10.10
C LEU A 59 24.14 6.62 -10.48
N GLY A 60 24.28 6.94 -11.77
CA GLY A 60 25.32 7.87 -12.24
C GLY A 60 25.17 9.27 -11.63
N ARG A 61 23.94 9.80 -11.59
CA ARG A 61 23.65 11.10 -10.97
C ARG A 61 23.93 11.10 -9.47
N ILE A 62 23.48 10.08 -8.74
CA ILE A 62 23.72 9.96 -7.31
C ILE A 62 25.21 9.83 -7.01
N SER A 63 25.92 9.00 -7.78
CA SER A 63 27.38 8.87 -7.64
C SER A 63 28.09 10.20 -7.87
N HIS A 64 27.72 10.95 -8.91
CA HIS A 64 28.27 12.27 -9.17
C HIS A 64 28.01 13.23 -8.00
N LEU A 65 26.78 13.34 -7.54
CA LEU A 65 26.42 14.21 -6.41
C LEU A 65 27.13 13.81 -5.12
N TRP A 66 27.32 12.51 -4.89
CA TRP A 66 28.07 12.02 -3.72
C TRP A 66 29.51 12.46 -3.70
N HIS A 67 30.13 12.65 -4.89
CA HIS A 67 31.50 13.14 -4.99
C HIS A 67 31.63 14.66 -5.01
N THR A 68 30.63 15.35 -5.57
CA THR A 68 30.70 16.82 -5.77
C THR A 68 29.94 17.63 -4.74
N GLU A 69 28.84 17.08 -4.18
CA GLU A 69 27.92 17.82 -3.30
C GLU A 69 27.51 16.97 -2.08
N ARG A 70 28.44 16.19 -1.58
CA ARG A 70 28.18 15.24 -0.49
C ARG A 70 27.48 15.88 0.72
N GLU A 71 27.90 17.06 1.13
CA GLU A 71 27.35 17.76 2.29
C GLU A 71 25.85 18.06 2.12
N LYS A 72 25.43 18.43 0.93
CA LYS A 72 24.00 18.64 0.64
C LYS A 72 23.17 17.35 0.78
N LEU A 73 23.74 16.22 0.36
CA LEU A 73 23.05 14.94 0.51
C LEU A 73 22.95 14.54 1.99
N LEU A 74 23.98 14.79 2.78
CA LEU A 74 23.96 14.56 4.23
C LEU A 74 22.92 15.45 4.93
N GLU A 75 22.90 16.74 4.63
CA GLU A 75 21.88 17.67 5.16
C GLU A 75 20.47 17.27 4.77
N THR A 76 20.28 16.82 3.52
CA THR A 76 18.97 16.34 3.04
C THR A 76 18.54 15.11 3.83
N GLY A 77 19.44 14.17 4.05
CA GLY A 77 19.19 12.99 4.89
C GLY A 77 18.82 13.34 6.32
N ASP A 78 19.49 14.33 6.91
CA ASP A 78 19.17 14.83 8.26
C ASP A 78 17.78 15.46 8.32
N LYS A 79 17.44 16.32 7.37
CA LYS A 79 16.11 16.99 7.30
C LYS A 79 14.97 15.98 7.13
N ILE A 80 15.12 15.01 6.23
CA ILE A 80 14.10 13.97 6.00
C ILE A 80 13.94 13.12 7.27
N THR A 81 15.05 12.72 7.88
CA THR A 81 15.02 11.90 9.10
C THR A 81 14.33 12.65 10.24
N ALA A 82 14.65 13.93 10.45
CA ALA A 82 14.00 14.75 11.46
C ALA A 82 12.49 14.84 11.25
N ALA A 83 12.05 15.18 10.03
CA ALA A 83 10.63 15.30 9.70
C ALA A 83 9.85 14.01 9.97
N ILE A 84 10.41 12.84 9.61
CA ILE A 84 9.74 11.55 9.83
C ILE A 84 9.72 11.15 11.31
N CYS A 85 10.75 11.52 12.07
CA CYS A 85 10.79 11.27 13.51
C CYS A 85 9.79 12.14 14.30
N GLU A 86 9.53 13.37 13.84
CA GLU A 86 8.55 14.27 14.47
C GLU A 86 7.10 13.78 14.30
N GLU A 87 6.76 13.14 13.16
CA GLU A 87 5.42 12.58 12.92
C GLU A 87 5.07 11.38 13.84
N LYS A 88 6.04 10.76 14.49
CA LYS A 88 5.85 9.55 15.32
C LYS A 88 5.45 9.80 16.78
N GLN A 89 5.07 11.00 17.19
CA GLN A 89 4.54 11.27 18.53
C GLN A 89 3.02 11.06 18.64
N GLU A 90 2.44 10.13 17.89
CA GLU A 90 1.09 9.68 18.20
C GLU A 90 1.13 8.81 19.46
N GLY A 91 0.56 9.32 20.54
CA GLY A 91 0.45 8.59 21.79
C GLY A 91 -0.37 7.30 21.63
N TYR A 92 0.01 6.27 22.35
CA TYR A 92 -0.77 5.02 22.42
C TYR A 92 -2.13 5.31 23.05
N GLY A 93 -3.16 5.39 22.21
CA GLY A 93 -4.55 5.52 22.68
C GLY A 93 -5.08 4.19 23.24
N THR A 94 -5.97 4.26 24.19
CA THR A 94 -6.70 3.08 24.67
C THR A 94 -7.71 2.64 23.61
N PRO A 95 -7.75 1.35 23.21
CA PRO A 95 -8.76 0.85 22.29
C PRO A 95 -10.17 1.16 22.80
N SER A 96 -10.99 1.78 21.97
CA SER A 96 -12.36 2.14 22.30
C SER A 96 -13.37 1.62 21.29
N LYS A 97 -14.62 1.48 21.69
CA LYS A 97 -15.71 1.13 20.77
C LYS A 97 -15.91 2.17 19.67
N MET A 98 -15.44 3.40 19.88
CA MET A 98 -15.49 4.45 18.87
C MET A 98 -14.61 4.14 17.66
N LEU A 99 -13.43 3.57 17.87
CA LEU A 99 -12.54 3.13 16.78
C LEU A 99 -13.21 2.12 15.84
N ILE A 100 -14.01 1.21 16.39
CA ILE A 100 -14.76 0.22 15.61
C ILE A 100 -15.78 0.93 14.68
N LYS A 101 -16.48 1.95 15.22
CA LYS A 101 -17.44 2.74 14.43
C LYS A 101 -16.75 3.63 13.39
N GLU A 102 -15.60 4.15 13.72
CA GLU A 102 -14.79 4.94 12.78
C GLU A 102 -14.26 4.07 11.63
N ALA A 103 -13.77 2.87 11.94
CA ALA A 103 -13.35 1.90 10.92
C ALA A 103 -14.52 1.54 9.97
N TYR A 104 -15.72 1.32 10.52
CA TYR A 104 -16.91 1.08 9.69
C TYR A 104 -17.22 2.27 8.78
N ARG A 105 -17.21 3.51 9.32
CA ARG A 105 -17.48 4.72 8.53
C ARG A 105 -16.44 4.92 7.43
N TRP A 106 -15.18 4.62 7.72
CA TRP A 106 -14.11 4.70 6.73
C TRP A 106 -14.35 3.70 5.58
N LEU A 107 -14.70 2.44 5.90
CA LEU A 107 -15.06 1.44 4.89
C LEU A 107 -16.30 1.85 4.09
N GLU A 108 -17.34 2.35 4.76
CA GLU A 108 -18.56 2.83 4.12
C GLU A 108 -18.28 3.98 3.14
N LYS A 109 -17.40 4.92 3.51
CA LYS A 109 -17.01 6.06 2.68
C LYS A 109 -16.16 5.64 1.47
N SER A 110 -15.30 4.63 1.64
CA SER A 110 -14.41 4.13 0.58
C SER A 110 -15.04 3.06 -0.31
N PHE A 111 -16.26 2.59 0.01
CA PHE A 111 -16.94 1.54 -0.71
C PHE A 111 -17.32 1.96 -2.13
N ASP A 112 -16.97 1.15 -3.11
CA ASP A 112 -17.42 1.28 -4.49
C ASP A 112 -18.78 0.59 -4.68
N ALA A 113 -19.84 1.38 -4.76
CA ALA A 113 -21.20 0.86 -4.90
C ALA A 113 -21.48 0.24 -6.29
N THR A 114 -20.67 0.54 -7.29
CA THR A 114 -20.84 0.05 -8.67
C THR A 114 -20.18 -1.31 -8.86
N TRP A 115 -18.92 -1.42 -8.44
CA TRP A 115 -18.12 -2.61 -8.70
C TRP A 115 -17.76 -3.40 -7.43
N GLY A 116 -18.17 -2.93 -6.26
CA GLY A 116 -17.73 -3.51 -4.99
C GLY A 116 -16.26 -3.24 -4.68
N GLY A 117 -15.83 -3.65 -3.49
CA GLY A 117 -14.49 -3.34 -2.98
C GLY A 117 -14.36 -1.93 -2.42
N PHE A 118 -13.15 -1.55 -2.07
CA PHE A 118 -12.86 -0.30 -1.35
C PHE A 118 -11.76 0.49 -2.07
N GLY A 119 -11.98 1.80 -2.21
CA GLY A 119 -11.05 2.69 -2.90
C GLY A 119 -11.11 2.56 -4.43
N SER A 120 -10.03 2.99 -5.09
CA SER A 120 -9.82 2.94 -6.54
C SER A 120 -8.83 1.83 -6.91
N ALA A 121 -8.63 1.61 -8.23
CA ALA A 121 -7.61 0.69 -8.72
C ALA A 121 -6.18 1.09 -8.28
N PRO A 122 -5.32 0.10 -8.00
CA PRO A 122 -5.57 -1.34 -7.97
C PRO A 122 -6.42 -1.76 -6.76
N LYS A 123 -7.33 -2.72 -6.96
CA LYS A 123 -8.21 -3.25 -5.90
C LYS A 123 -7.72 -4.57 -5.36
N PHE A 124 -7.61 -4.66 -4.04
CA PHE A 124 -7.23 -5.87 -3.31
C PHE A 124 -8.46 -6.56 -2.71
N PRO A 125 -8.48 -7.90 -2.59
CA PRO A 125 -9.58 -8.65 -1.98
C PRO A 125 -9.90 -8.23 -0.54
N THR A 126 -8.88 -7.90 0.26
CA THR A 126 -8.98 -7.44 1.65
C THR A 126 -9.99 -8.24 2.49
N PRO A 127 -9.86 -9.58 2.61
CA PRO A 127 -10.87 -10.43 3.25
C PRO A 127 -11.14 -10.05 4.71
N HIS A 128 -10.13 -9.52 5.41
CA HIS A 128 -10.27 -9.00 6.78
C HIS A 128 -11.26 -7.82 6.87
N HIS A 129 -11.38 -6.97 5.85
CA HIS A 129 -12.42 -5.92 5.80
C HIS A 129 -13.81 -6.55 5.68
N LEU A 130 -13.95 -7.58 4.85
CA LEU A 130 -15.21 -8.28 4.65
C LEU A 130 -15.66 -9.00 5.93
N LEU A 131 -14.73 -9.70 6.60
CA LEU A 131 -14.98 -10.31 7.90
C LEU A 131 -15.39 -9.29 8.97
N PHE A 132 -14.71 -8.15 9.01
CA PHE A 132 -15.05 -7.05 9.91
C PHE A 132 -16.48 -6.56 9.65
N LEU A 133 -16.84 -6.28 8.40
CA LEU A 133 -18.17 -5.79 8.02
C LEU A 133 -19.28 -6.76 8.35
N MET A 134 -19.08 -8.06 8.12
CA MET A 134 -20.06 -9.09 8.48
C MET A 134 -20.28 -9.17 10.00
N ARG A 135 -19.20 -9.10 10.80
CA ARG A 135 -19.28 -9.07 12.26
C ARG A 135 -19.93 -7.80 12.78
N PHE A 136 -19.52 -6.63 12.26
CA PHE A 136 -20.07 -5.35 12.62
C PHE A 136 -21.55 -5.26 12.31
N SER A 137 -21.96 -5.71 11.12
CA SER A 137 -23.35 -5.75 10.69
C SER A 137 -24.24 -6.50 11.68
N ARG A 138 -23.74 -7.65 12.18
CA ARG A 138 -24.47 -8.47 13.16
C ARG A 138 -24.52 -7.84 14.56
N LEU A 139 -23.40 -7.26 15.02
CA LEU A 139 -23.28 -6.71 16.38
C LEU A 139 -24.00 -5.38 16.56
N GLU A 140 -23.94 -4.51 15.57
CA GLU A 140 -24.49 -3.13 15.62
C GLU A 140 -25.81 -3.00 14.85
N ASN A 141 -26.39 -4.11 14.34
CA ASN A 141 -27.60 -4.13 13.49
C ASN A 141 -27.50 -3.19 12.29
N ALA A 142 -26.36 -3.23 11.58
CA ALA A 142 -26.03 -2.38 10.44
C ALA A 142 -26.06 -3.17 9.12
N PRO A 143 -27.23 -3.43 8.50
CA PRO A 143 -27.38 -4.34 7.36
C PRO A 143 -26.56 -3.91 6.13
N LYS A 144 -26.24 -2.64 6.00
CA LYS A 144 -25.39 -2.11 4.92
C LYS A 144 -23.99 -2.72 4.95
N GLY A 145 -23.44 -3.06 6.12
CA GLY A 145 -22.16 -3.75 6.22
C GLY A 145 -22.16 -5.11 5.53
N LEU A 146 -23.20 -5.90 5.75
CA LEU A 146 -23.38 -7.18 5.07
C LEU A 146 -23.57 -6.99 3.56
N GLN A 147 -24.35 -6.00 3.14
CA GLN A 147 -24.56 -5.69 1.73
C GLN A 147 -23.24 -5.33 1.02
N MET A 148 -22.38 -4.51 1.64
CA MET A 148 -21.07 -4.16 1.10
C MET A 148 -20.19 -5.40 0.93
N ALA A 149 -20.14 -6.29 1.92
CA ALA A 149 -19.38 -7.54 1.85
C ALA A 149 -19.90 -8.47 0.74
N GLU A 150 -21.22 -8.68 0.66
CA GLU A 150 -21.82 -9.53 -0.37
C GLU A 150 -21.60 -8.98 -1.79
N THR A 151 -21.77 -7.66 -1.97
CA THR A 151 -21.55 -7.02 -3.27
C THR A 151 -20.10 -7.22 -3.73
N THR A 152 -19.15 -7.02 -2.82
CA THR A 152 -17.72 -7.22 -3.13
C THR A 152 -17.42 -8.67 -3.46
N LEU A 153 -17.85 -9.63 -2.66
CA LEU A 153 -17.64 -11.06 -2.92
C LEU A 153 -18.24 -11.51 -4.24
N LYS A 154 -19.47 -11.08 -4.54
CA LYS A 154 -20.15 -11.42 -5.80
C LYS A 154 -19.43 -10.81 -7.01
N ALA A 155 -18.94 -9.57 -6.90
CA ALA A 155 -18.19 -8.91 -7.96
C ALA A 155 -16.84 -9.60 -8.21
N MET A 156 -16.08 -9.92 -7.16
CA MET A 156 -14.82 -10.65 -7.27
C MET A 156 -15.02 -12.05 -7.87
N ALA A 157 -16.02 -12.81 -7.40
CA ALA A 157 -16.29 -14.18 -7.89
C ALA A 157 -16.73 -14.21 -9.37
N ARG A 158 -17.34 -13.15 -9.88
CA ARG A 158 -17.74 -13.00 -11.29
C ARG A 158 -16.68 -12.34 -12.15
N GLY A 159 -15.71 -11.70 -11.54
CA GLY A 159 -14.61 -10.99 -12.21
C GLY A 159 -13.47 -11.91 -12.64
N GLY A 160 -12.55 -11.38 -13.41
CA GLY A 160 -11.33 -12.07 -13.81
C GLY A 160 -10.34 -12.30 -12.66
N ILE A 161 -10.53 -11.65 -11.51
CA ILE A 161 -9.70 -11.89 -10.32
C ILE A 161 -9.88 -13.31 -9.75
N PHE A 162 -11.05 -13.95 -9.96
CA PHE A 162 -11.27 -15.34 -9.59
C PHE A 162 -10.88 -16.27 -10.73
N ASP A 163 -10.03 -17.25 -10.43
CA ASP A 163 -9.65 -18.29 -11.40
C ASP A 163 -10.77 -19.32 -11.55
N GLN A 164 -11.52 -19.21 -12.62
CA GLN A 164 -12.69 -20.06 -12.90
C GLN A 164 -12.32 -21.52 -13.21
N ILE A 165 -11.04 -21.83 -13.47
CA ILE A 165 -10.56 -23.18 -13.83
C ILE A 165 -9.85 -23.81 -12.63
N GLY A 166 -8.84 -23.14 -12.09
CA GLY A 166 -8.00 -23.65 -10.99
C GLY A 166 -8.51 -23.28 -9.60
N GLY A 167 -9.52 -22.42 -9.51
CA GLY A 167 -10.04 -21.88 -8.24
C GLY A 167 -9.12 -20.86 -7.60
N GLY A 168 -9.67 -20.14 -6.61
CA GLY A 168 -8.95 -19.14 -5.84
C GLY A 168 -8.89 -17.75 -6.49
N PHE A 169 -8.58 -16.78 -5.65
CA PHE A 169 -8.48 -15.38 -6.01
C PHE A 169 -7.03 -14.98 -6.27
N SER A 170 -6.81 -14.18 -7.32
CA SER A 170 -5.54 -13.50 -7.57
C SER A 170 -5.30 -12.41 -6.54
N ARG A 171 -4.03 -12.00 -6.38
CA ARG A 171 -3.59 -11.07 -5.35
C ARG A 171 -4.33 -9.74 -5.38
N TYR A 172 -4.53 -9.14 -6.57
CA TYR A 172 -5.30 -7.92 -6.76
C TYR A 172 -5.75 -7.76 -8.21
N SER A 173 -6.74 -6.89 -8.42
CA SER A 173 -7.12 -6.41 -9.74
C SER A 173 -6.37 -5.11 -10.06
N THR A 174 -5.82 -5.03 -11.27
CA THR A 174 -5.16 -3.81 -11.77
C THR A 174 -6.17 -2.73 -12.18
N ASP A 175 -7.43 -3.10 -12.37
CA ASP A 175 -8.56 -2.20 -12.66
C ASP A 175 -9.57 -2.15 -11.49
N ASP A 176 -10.52 -1.25 -11.58
CA ASP A 176 -11.58 -1.04 -10.58
C ASP A 176 -12.76 -2.02 -10.68
N LYS A 177 -12.80 -2.84 -11.75
CA LYS A 177 -13.94 -3.72 -12.11
C LYS A 177 -13.69 -5.18 -11.81
N TRP A 178 -12.56 -5.53 -11.22
CA TRP A 178 -12.16 -6.91 -10.92
C TRP A 178 -11.87 -7.77 -12.17
N LEU A 179 -11.58 -7.16 -13.34
CA LEU A 179 -11.45 -7.88 -14.60
C LEU A 179 -10.01 -8.31 -14.92
N THR A 180 -9.02 -7.46 -14.65
CA THR A 180 -7.63 -7.67 -15.03
C THR A 180 -6.78 -8.05 -13.82
N PRO A 181 -6.56 -9.35 -13.55
CA PRO A 181 -5.87 -9.81 -12.35
C PRO A 181 -4.35 -9.63 -12.46
N HIS A 182 -3.71 -9.38 -11.32
CA HIS A 182 -2.31 -9.70 -11.12
C HIS A 182 -2.20 -11.18 -10.76
N PHE A 183 -1.53 -11.98 -11.56
CA PHE A 183 -1.63 -13.45 -11.58
C PHE A 183 -1.11 -14.22 -10.34
N GLU A 184 -0.58 -13.56 -9.37
CA GLU A 184 -0.14 -14.18 -8.12
C GLU A 184 -1.35 -14.51 -7.23
N LYS A 185 -1.34 -15.67 -6.56
CA LYS A 185 -2.35 -16.07 -5.56
C LYS A 185 -1.67 -16.12 -4.18
N MET A 186 -2.18 -15.33 -3.24
CA MET A 186 -1.64 -15.30 -1.88
C MET A 186 -2.44 -16.23 -0.98
N LEU A 187 -1.73 -17.00 -0.17
CA LEU A 187 -2.38 -17.94 0.76
C LEU A 187 -3.29 -17.21 1.75
N TYR A 188 -2.82 -16.09 2.31
CA TYR A 188 -3.58 -15.33 3.31
C TYR A 188 -4.89 -14.74 2.75
N ASP A 189 -4.94 -14.34 1.47
CA ASP A 189 -6.17 -13.83 0.85
C ASP A 189 -7.18 -14.97 0.58
N ASN A 190 -6.68 -16.16 0.26
CA ASN A 190 -7.52 -17.31 -0.08
C ASN A 190 -7.92 -18.16 1.13
N ALA A 191 -7.23 -18.05 2.25
CA ALA A 191 -7.53 -18.78 3.48
C ALA A 191 -8.61 -18.09 4.32
N LEU A 192 -8.80 -16.78 4.17
CA LEU A 192 -9.77 -15.95 4.89
C LEU A 192 -11.07 -15.77 4.11
#